data_e528c63c9056a218167ec3a8ee49ae71
#
_entry.id   e528c63c9056a218167ec3a8ee49ae71
#
_cell.length_a   1.000
_cell.length_b   1.000
_cell.length_c   1.000
_cell.angle_alpha   90.00
_cell.angle_beta   90.00
_cell.angle_gamma   90.00
#
_symmetry.space_group_name_H-M   'P 1'
#
loop_
_entity.id
_entity.type
_entity.pdbx_description
1 polymer ?
#
loop_
_entity_poly.entity_id
_entity_poly.type
_entity_poly.pdbx_seq_one_letter_code
_entity_poly.pdbx_strand_id
1 'polypeptide(L)'
;MRALTMIAALLLTPAAAFADPPKLAVFDFELIDTSLPGEFYGSRPEEARLLRISEQLRKELTESGRFQVLDIAPIRDAARHANLQACGGCDLKLAAQLGAELEITGMVQKVSNLIINLNVYLRDVKTGTMITAASADMRGNTDESWTRTMSYLIRNRLLAPNYGKRE
;
A
#
# COMPACT_ATOMS: atom_id res chain seq x y z
N MET A 1 2.84 -63.03 -38.85
CA MET A 1 3.70 -62.02 -38.19
C MET A 1 2.89 -60.72 -38.05
N ARG A 2 2.40 -60.41 -36.85
CA ARG A 2 1.61 -59.17 -36.55
C ARG A 2 2.53 -58.17 -35.85
N ALA A 3 2.81 -57.08 -36.51
CA ALA A 3 3.57 -55.97 -35.92
C ALA A 3 2.65 -55.19 -34.99
N LEU A 4 3.03 -55.09 -33.73
CA LEU A 4 2.36 -54.28 -32.69
C LEU A 4 2.98 -52.89 -32.68
N THR A 5 2.27 -51.89 -33.18
CA THR A 5 2.71 -50.50 -33.19
C THR A 5 2.35 -49.85 -31.82
N MET A 6 3.34 -49.61 -30.96
CA MET A 6 3.17 -48.84 -29.71
C MET A 6 3.09 -47.36 -30.05
N ILE A 7 1.94 -46.74 -29.80
CA ILE A 7 1.77 -45.27 -29.84
C ILE A 7 2.12 -44.71 -28.44
N ALA A 8 3.24 -44.05 -28.35
CA ALA A 8 3.62 -43.30 -27.15
C ALA A 8 2.83 -41.99 -27.09
N ALA A 9 1.87 -41.91 -26.20
CA ALA A 9 1.14 -40.64 -25.92
C ALA A 9 2.01 -39.70 -25.09
N LEU A 10 2.46 -38.63 -25.72
CA LEU A 10 3.22 -37.54 -25.07
C LEU A 10 2.23 -36.70 -24.26
N LEU A 11 2.22 -36.82 -22.92
CA LEU A 11 1.44 -36.01 -22.01
C LEU A 11 2.07 -34.61 -21.91
N LEU A 12 1.55 -33.63 -22.66
CA LEU A 12 1.83 -32.21 -22.43
C LEU A 12 1.16 -31.78 -21.12
N THR A 13 1.94 -31.63 -20.05
CA THR A 13 1.47 -30.94 -18.83
C THR A 13 1.42 -29.45 -19.11
N PRO A 14 0.26 -28.76 -18.93
CA PRO A 14 0.22 -27.32 -19.05
C PRO A 14 1.05 -26.71 -17.91
N ALA A 15 2.09 -25.93 -18.26
CA ALA A 15 2.78 -25.08 -17.32
C ALA A 15 1.80 -24.03 -16.83
N ALA A 16 1.47 -24.02 -15.54
CA ALA A 16 0.70 -22.94 -14.93
C ALA A 16 1.53 -21.66 -15.05
N ALA A 17 1.12 -20.75 -15.92
CA ALA A 17 1.69 -19.41 -15.99
C ALA A 17 1.31 -18.69 -14.70
N PHE A 18 2.25 -18.50 -13.78
CA PHE A 18 2.08 -17.59 -12.66
C PHE A 18 2.04 -16.18 -13.25
N ALA A 19 0.91 -15.51 -13.11
CA ALA A 19 0.82 -14.09 -13.46
C ALA A 19 1.80 -13.30 -12.58
N ASP A 20 2.53 -12.37 -13.18
CA ASP A 20 3.42 -11.50 -12.44
C ASP A 20 2.63 -10.72 -11.37
N PRO A 21 3.22 -10.48 -10.18
CA PRO A 21 2.55 -9.72 -9.14
C PRO A 21 2.24 -8.29 -9.64
N PRO A 22 1.05 -7.73 -9.31
CA PRO A 22 0.65 -6.42 -9.80
C PRO A 22 1.60 -5.33 -9.32
N LYS A 23 1.86 -4.36 -10.19
CA LYS A 23 2.71 -3.20 -9.94
C LYS A 23 2.00 -2.23 -9.01
N LEU A 24 2.64 -1.91 -7.88
CA LEU A 24 2.07 -1.11 -6.81
C LEU A 24 2.89 0.13 -6.52
N ALA A 25 2.29 1.31 -6.60
CA ALA A 25 2.84 2.55 -6.08
C ALA A 25 2.38 2.75 -4.62
N VAL A 26 3.32 2.95 -3.69
CA VAL A 26 3.02 3.25 -2.28
C VAL A 26 3.52 4.65 -1.98
N PHE A 27 2.61 5.61 -1.84
CA PHE A 27 2.93 7.00 -1.53
C PHE A 27 3.42 7.18 -0.09
N ASP A 28 4.16 8.25 0.17
CA ASP A 28 4.42 8.69 1.54
C ASP A 28 3.09 9.12 2.18
N PHE A 29 2.89 8.77 3.45
CA PHE A 29 1.66 9.07 4.16
C PHE A 29 1.60 10.56 4.54
N GLU A 30 0.39 11.08 4.61
CA GLU A 30 0.11 12.47 4.98
C GLU A 30 -0.30 12.58 6.46
N LEU A 31 -0.06 13.75 7.06
CA LEU A 31 -0.47 14.05 8.42
C LEU A 31 -1.56 15.13 8.42
N ILE A 32 -2.63 14.85 9.15
CA ILE A 32 -3.64 15.84 9.55
C ILE A 32 -3.55 15.98 11.06
N ASP A 33 -2.80 16.97 11.52
CA ASP A 33 -2.63 17.26 12.93
C ASP A 33 -3.47 18.49 13.33
N THR A 34 -4.55 18.24 14.06
CA THR A 34 -5.45 19.27 14.61
C THR A 34 -5.27 19.42 16.12
N SER A 35 -4.18 18.86 16.67
CA SER A 35 -3.89 18.97 18.10
C SER A 35 -3.32 20.35 18.43
N LEU A 36 -3.64 20.88 19.62
CA LEU A 36 -3.04 22.13 20.12
C LEU A 36 -1.51 22.13 20.08
N PRO A 37 -0.80 21.06 20.52
CA PRO A 37 0.66 21.02 20.38
C PRO A 37 1.12 21.11 18.92
N GLY A 38 0.43 20.47 17.98
CA GLY A 38 0.75 20.55 16.55
C GLY A 38 0.61 21.95 16.00
N GLU A 39 -0.45 22.66 16.41
CA GLU A 39 -0.71 24.02 16.01
C GLU A 39 0.36 25.02 16.51
N PHE A 40 0.81 24.87 17.76
CA PHE A 40 1.76 25.81 18.35
C PHE A 40 3.24 25.46 18.13
N TYR A 41 3.59 24.17 18.06
CA TYR A 41 4.98 23.71 18.05
C TYR A 41 5.37 22.96 16.79
N GLY A 42 4.40 22.71 15.89
CA GLY A 42 4.58 21.88 14.71
C GLY A 42 4.61 20.38 15.01
N SER A 43 4.70 19.58 13.98
CA SER A 43 4.54 18.11 14.04
C SER A 43 5.78 17.34 13.58
N ARG A 44 6.99 17.90 13.80
CA ARG A 44 8.26 17.29 13.33
C ARG A 44 8.49 15.83 13.76
N PRO A 45 8.18 15.41 15.00
CA PRO A 45 8.31 14.01 15.39
C PRO A 45 7.37 13.09 14.59
N GLU A 46 6.15 13.56 14.33
CA GLU A 46 5.17 12.84 13.54
C GLU A 46 5.57 12.72 12.07
N GLU A 47 6.15 13.78 11.49
CA GLU A 47 6.67 13.76 10.11
C GLU A 47 7.74 12.67 9.94
N ALA A 48 8.66 12.54 10.90
CA ALA A 48 9.66 11.46 10.88
C ALA A 48 9.02 10.06 10.99
N ARG A 49 7.94 9.93 11.79
CA ARG A 49 7.18 8.69 11.91
C ARG A 49 6.43 8.35 10.64
N LEU A 50 5.86 9.33 9.94
CA LEU A 50 5.20 9.12 8.63
C LEU A 50 6.16 8.49 7.63
N LEU A 51 7.36 9.03 7.48
CA LEU A 51 8.37 8.45 6.59
C LEU A 51 8.70 7.01 6.98
N ARG A 52 8.88 6.76 8.28
CA ARG A 52 9.19 5.41 8.80
C ARG A 52 8.10 4.40 8.49
N ILE A 53 6.82 4.72 8.74
CA ILE A 53 5.72 3.79 8.46
C ILE A 53 5.48 3.62 6.96
N SER A 54 5.73 4.63 6.15
CA SER A 54 5.67 4.52 4.69
C SER A 54 6.74 3.57 4.15
N GLU A 55 7.98 3.67 4.64
CA GLU A 55 9.05 2.74 4.29
C GLU A 55 8.81 1.32 4.82
N GLN A 56 8.27 1.20 6.05
CA GLN A 56 7.86 -0.09 6.61
C GLN A 56 6.82 -0.77 5.70
N LEU A 57 5.81 -0.03 5.25
CA LEU A 57 4.78 -0.55 4.36
C LEU A 57 5.39 -1.05 3.05
N ARG A 58 6.23 -0.24 2.37
CA ARG A 58 6.91 -0.63 1.14
C ARG A 58 7.73 -1.91 1.33
N LYS A 59 8.53 -1.95 2.39
CA LYS A 59 9.37 -3.10 2.72
C LYS A 59 8.55 -4.38 2.92
N GLU A 60 7.56 -4.35 3.83
CA GLU A 60 6.77 -5.54 4.17
C GLU A 60 5.92 -6.02 2.98
N LEU A 61 5.41 -5.11 2.13
CA LEU A 61 4.69 -5.50 0.90
C LEU A 61 5.61 -6.12 -0.15
N THR A 62 6.84 -5.59 -0.31
CA THR A 62 7.86 -6.18 -1.19
C THR A 62 8.25 -7.58 -0.72
N GLU A 63 8.54 -7.74 0.58
CA GLU A 63 8.92 -9.02 1.18
C GLU A 63 7.80 -10.07 1.10
N SER A 64 6.55 -9.65 1.02
CA SER A 64 5.41 -10.55 0.86
C SER A 64 5.35 -11.27 -0.49
N GLY A 65 6.03 -10.74 -1.52
CA GLY A 65 5.99 -11.23 -2.89
C GLY A 65 4.62 -11.08 -3.58
N ARG A 66 3.62 -10.47 -2.94
CA ARG A 66 2.27 -10.30 -3.51
C ARG A 66 2.14 -9.11 -4.43
N PHE A 67 3.08 -8.19 -4.38
CA PHE A 67 3.12 -6.97 -5.17
C PHE A 67 4.52 -6.69 -5.68
N GLN A 68 4.62 -6.13 -6.87
CA GLN A 68 5.83 -5.48 -7.35
C GLN A 68 5.77 -4.02 -6.91
N VAL A 69 6.35 -3.70 -5.75
CA VAL A 69 6.38 -2.33 -5.24
C VAL A 69 7.35 -1.50 -6.06
N LEU A 70 6.85 -0.39 -6.64
CA LEU A 70 7.62 0.50 -7.50
C LEU A 70 8.33 1.57 -6.67
N ASP A 71 9.49 2.02 -7.17
CA ASP A 71 10.16 3.21 -6.62
C ASP A 71 9.36 4.47 -6.96
N ILE A 72 8.98 5.24 -5.95
CA ILE A 72 8.24 6.50 -6.11
C ILE A 72 9.15 7.73 -6.23
N ALA A 73 10.47 7.56 -6.20
CA ALA A 73 11.42 8.69 -6.25
C ALA A 73 11.12 9.67 -7.42
N PRO A 74 10.76 9.20 -8.63
CA PRO A 74 10.47 10.11 -9.76
C PRO A 74 9.27 11.03 -9.55
N ILE A 75 8.32 10.65 -8.70
CA ILE A 75 7.07 11.39 -8.46
C ILE A 75 6.95 11.92 -7.02
N ARG A 76 7.92 11.62 -6.15
CA ARG A 76 7.85 11.93 -4.72
C ARG A 76 7.66 13.42 -4.43
N ASP A 77 8.37 14.28 -5.13
CA ASP A 77 8.26 15.72 -4.93
C ASP A 77 6.90 16.25 -5.40
N ALA A 78 6.39 15.78 -6.53
CA ALA A 78 5.06 16.13 -7.01
C ALA A 78 3.97 15.66 -6.04
N ALA A 79 4.11 14.44 -5.50
CA ALA A 79 3.20 13.88 -4.51
C ALA A 79 3.18 14.68 -3.18
N ARG A 80 4.36 15.13 -2.69
CA ARG A 80 4.48 15.93 -1.47
C ARG A 80 3.82 17.31 -1.55
N HIS A 81 3.79 17.90 -2.74
CA HIS A 81 3.15 19.21 -2.97
C HIS A 81 1.66 19.09 -3.28
N ALA A 82 1.18 17.89 -3.54
CA ALA A 82 -0.22 17.61 -3.76
C ALA A 82 -0.86 17.17 -2.43
N ASN A 83 -2.09 17.62 -2.15
CA ASN A 83 -2.88 17.01 -1.09
C ASN A 83 -3.55 15.76 -1.68
N LEU A 84 -2.89 14.60 -1.54
CA LEU A 84 -3.33 13.35 -2.18
C LEU A 84 -4.74 12.93 -1.75
N GLN A 85 -5.16 13.30 -0.53
CA GLN A 85 -6.49 12.98 -0.02
C GLN A 85 -7.60 13.88 -0.60
N ALA A 86 -7.26 15.04 -1.17
CA ALA A 86 -8.22 16.03 -1.63
C ALA A 86 -8.00 16.52 -3.06
N CYS A 87 -6.99 16.04 -3.76
CA CYS A 87 -6.63 16.54 -5.10
C CYS A 87 -7.51 16.03 -6.26
N GLY A 88 -8.52 15.23 -5.99
CA GLY A 88 -9.45 14.75 -7.01
C GLY A 88 -8.84 13.80 -8.04
N GLY A 89 -7.93 12.91 -7.60
CA GLY A 89 -7.34 11.85 -8.43
C GLY A 89 -5.96 12.19 -9.00
N CYS A 90 -5.24 13.16 -8.42
CA CYS A 90 -3.85 13.41 -8.81
C CYS A 90 -2.92 12.26 -8.43
N ASP A 91 -3.21 11.56 -7.34
CA ASP A 91 -2.56 10.34 -6.89
C ASP A 91 -2.61 9.24 -7.96
N LEU A 92 -3.80 8.97 -8.53
CA LEU A 92 -3.97 8.01 -9.62
C LEU A 92 -3.13 8.41 -10.86
N LYS A 93 -3.10 9.71 -11.19
CA LYS A 93 -2.30 10.22 -12.32
C LYS A 93 -0.80 10.04 -12.07
N LEU A 94 -0.33 10.33 -10.85
CA LEU A 94 1.06 10.14 -10.46
C LEU A 94 1.45 8.66 -10.46
N ALA A 95 0.60 7.78 -9.92
CA ALA A 95 0.82 6.33 -9.95
C ALA A 95 0.87 5.80 -11.40
N ALA A 96 -0.01 6.28 -12.28
CA ALA A 96 -0.02 5.92 -13.70
C ALA A 96 1.28 6.31 -14.42
N GLN A 97 1.93 7.43 -14.06
CA GLN A 97 3.23 7.83 -14.61
C GLN A 97 4.34 6.82 -14.33
N LEU A 98 4.25 6.09 -13.21
CA LEU A 98 5.17 5.00 -12.87
C LEU A 98 4.82 3.68 -13.55
N GLY A 99 3.69 3.60 -14.25
CA GLY A 99 3.14 2.35 -14.80
C GLY A 99 2.58 1.44 -13.71
N ALA A 100 2.15 1.98 -12.57
CA ALA A 100 1.49 1.23 -11.52
C ALA A 100 0.08 0.79 -11.94
N GLU A 101 -0.30 -0.40 -11.54
CA GLU A 101 -1.66 -0.95 -11.70
C GLU A 101 -2.51 -0.66 -10.46
N LEU A 102 -1.85 -0.63 -9.31
CA LEU A 102 -2.44 -0.35 -8.01
C LEU A 102 -1.69 0.80 -7.33
N GLU A 103 -2.37 1.51 -6.45
CA GLU A 103 -1.75 2.49 -5.59
C GLU A 103 -2.18 2.35 -4.14
N ILE A 104 -1.31 2.75 -3.22
CA ILE A 104 -1.65 2.96 -1.81
C ILE A 104 -1.36 4.40 -1.45
N THR A 105 -2.39 5.11 -0.98
CA THR A 105 -2.27 6.34 -0.22
C THR A 105 -2.66 6.09 1.23
N GLY A 106 -2.27 6.98 2.11
CA GLY A 106 -2.68 6.90 3.51
C GLY A 106 -2.48 8.19 4.26
N MET A 107 -3.14 8.29 5.39
CA MET A 107 -3.01 9.45 6.27
C MET A 107 -3.08 9.07 7.74
N VAL A 108 -2.40 9.86 8.55
CA VAL A 108 -2.54 9.84 10.01
C VAL A 108 -3.32 11.08 10.41
N GLN A 109 -4.42 10.87 11.11
CA GLN A 109 -5.21 11.93 11.75
C GLN A 109 -4.87 11.97 13.22
N LYS A 110 -4.41 13.11 13.71
CA LYS A 110 -4.04 13.35 15.10
C LYS A 110 -4.86 14.49 15.69
N VAL A 111 -5.67 14.18 16.68
CA VAL A 111 -6.45 15.13 17.48
C VAL A 111 -5.74 15.42 18.79
N SER A 112 -5.02 14.45 19.33
CA SER A 112 -4.19 14.57 20.52
C SER A 112 -3.16 13.44 20.56
N ASN A 113 -2.26 13.44 21.55
CA ASN A 113 -1.33 12.30 21.74
C ASN A 113 -1.99 10.98 22.13
N LEU A 114 -3.28 10.99 22.44
CA LEU A 114 -4.07 9.81 22.80
C LEU A 114 -5.11 9.45 21.73
N ILE A 115 -5.43 10.36 20.83
CA ILE A 115 -6.44 10.18 19.77
C ILE A 115 -5.74 10.36 18.44
N ILE A 116 -5.27 9.24 17.90
CA ILE A 116 -4.56 9.15 16.63
C ILE A 116 -5.12 7.97 15.86
N ASN A 117 -5.39 8.19 14.57
CA ASN A 117 -5.90 7.16 13.68
C ASN A 117 -5.04 7.07 12.42
N LEU A 118 -4.72 5.85 12.00
CA LEU A 118 -3.99 5.54 10.75
C LEU A 118 -4.96 4.96 9.74
N ASN A 119 -5.03 5.57 8.57
CA ASN A 119 -5.87 5.16 7.45
C ASN A 119 -5.02 4.74 6.27
N VAL A 120 -5.41 3.68 5.57
CA VAL A 120 -4.77 3.14 4.37
C VAL A 120 -5.83 2.91 3.31
N TYR A 121 -5.57 3.35 2.09
CA TYR A 121 -6.45 3.21 0.94
C TYR A 121 -5.68 2.53 -0.19
N LEU A 122 -6.22 1.42 -0.71
CA LEU A 122 -5.70 0.71 -1.89
C LEU A 122 -6.70 0.89 -3.02
N ARG A 123 -6.24 1.39 -4.17
CA ARG A 123 -7.07 1.62 -5.35
C ARG A 123 -6.47 1.01 -6.62
N ASP A 124 -7.36 0.69 -7.55
CA ASP A 124 -7.01 0.37 -8.92
C ASP A 124 -6.73 1.68 -9.67
N VAL A 125 -5.54 1.80 -10.25
CA VAL A 125 -5.07 3.05 -10.88
C VAL A 125 -5.88 3.38 -12.14
N LYS A 126 -6.27 2.37 -12.91
CA LYS A 126 -6.99 2.55 -14.19
C LYS A 126 -8.43 2.98 -13.98
N THR A 127 -9.11 2.40 -13.00
CA THR A 127 -10.55 2.63 -12.78
C THR A 127 -10.83 3.62 -11.66
N GLY A 128 -9.84 3.90 -10.79
CA GLY A 128 -10.01 4.66 -9.56
C GLY A 128 -10.82 3.93 -8.48
N THR A 129 -11.17 2.66 -8.72
CA THR A 129 -12.01 1.88 -7.80
C THR A 129 -11.25 1.61 -6.50
N MET A 130 -11.90 1.90 -5.36
CA MET A 130 -11.41 1.53 -4.04
C MET A 130 -11.48 0.01 -3.87
N ILE A 131 -10.33 -0.64 -3.71
CA ILE A 131 -10.24 -2.08 -3.45
C ILE A 131 -10.29 -2.32 -1.95
N THR A 132 -9.58 -1.47 -1.18
CA THR A 132 -9.47 -1.57 0.27
C THR A 132 -9.45 -0.20 0.89
N ALA A 133 -10.23 -0.01 1.94
CA ALA A 133 -10.12 1.09 2.89
C ALA A 133 -10.03 0.50 4.29
N ALA A 134 -8.95 0.76 4.98
CA ALA A 134 -8.72 0.22 6.32
C ALA A 134 -8.23 1.30 7.26
N SER A 135 -8.66 1.19 8.52
CA SER A 135 -8.37 2.15 9.57
C SER A 135 -8.02 1.44 10.87
N ALA A 136 -7.12 2.02 11.64
CA ALA A 136 -6.78 1.52 12.97
C ALA A 136 -6.38 2.66 13.91
N ASP A 137 -6.89 2.60 15.14
CA ASP A 137 -6.53 3.54 16.19
C ASP A 137 -5.18 3.21 16.80
N MET A 138 -4.41 4.24 17.09
CA MET A 138 -3.15 4.13 17.81
C MET A 138 -3.36 4.45 19.28
N ARG A 139 -2.76 3.62 20.14
CA ARG A 139 -2.79 3.82 21.59
C ARG A 139 -1.56 4.59 22.05
N GLY A 140 -1.51 5.87 21.71
CA GLY A 140 -0.41 6.76 22.08
C GLY A 140 0.48 7.15 20.90
N ASN A 141 1.17 8.28 21.07
CA ASN A 141 2.00 8.90 20.03
C ASN A 141 3.48 8.51 20.19
N THR A 142 3.77 7.21 20.12
CA THR A 142 5.13 6.67 20.22
C THR A 142 5.53 5.94 18.94
N ASP A 143 6.82 5.87 18.66
CA ASP A 143 7.36 5.13 17.51
C ASP A 143 6.85 3.70 17.47
N GLU A 144 6.80 3.04 18.63
CA GLU A 144 6.31 1.67 18.76
C GLU A 144 4.83 1.56 18.40
N SER A 145 3.98 2.49 18.88
CA SER A 145 2.54 2.47 18.57
C SER A 145 2.29 2.62 17.08
N TRP A 146 3.00 3.54 16.41
CA TRP A 146 2.90 3.75 14.97
C TRP A 146 3.31 2.50 14.18
N THR A 147 4.48 1.92 14.50
CA THR A 147 4.99 0.71 13.85
C THR A 147 4.05 -0.48 14.04
N ARG A 148 3.56 -0.71 15.27
CA ARG A 148 2.62 -1.82 15.54
C ARG A 148 1.31 -1.67 14.80
N THR A 149 0.76 -0.46 14.74
CA THR A 149 -0.49 -0.18 14.02
C THR A 149 -0.32 -0.42 12.52
N MET A 150 0.81 0.02 11.92
CA MET A 150 1.11 -0.27 10.53
C MET A 150 1.23 -1.78 10.29
N SER A 151 2.00 -2.51 11.11
CA SER A 151 2.10 -3.98 11.00
C SER A 151 0.75 -4.68 11.14
N TYR A 152 -0.16 -4.17 11.97
CA TYR A 152 -1.52 -4.71 12.08
C TYR A 152 -2.29 -4.54 10.77
N LEU A 153 -2.28 -3.34 10.17
CA LEU A 153 -2.97 -3.06 8.91
C LEU A 153 -2.39 -3.89 7.76
N ILE A 154 -1.07 -4.01 7.68
CA ILE A 154 -0.42 -4.83 6.64
C ILE A 154 -0.90 -6.28 6.75
N ARG A 155 -0.75 -6.90 7.90
CA ARG A 155 -1.05 -8.34 8.05
C ARG A 155 -2.54 -8.67 7.95
N ASN A 156 -3.40 -7.84 8.51
CA ASN A 156 -4.81 -8.17 8.69
C ASN A 156 -5.72 -7.53 7.64
N ARG A 157 -5.23 -6.54 6.89
CA ARG A 157 -6.03 -5.79 5.93
C ARG A 157 -5.48 -5.83 4.51
N LEU A 158 -4.16 -5.76 4.33
CA LEU A 158 -3.55 -5.76 3.01
C LEU A 158 -3.08 -7.15 2.55
N LEU A 159 -2.56 -7.96 3.48
CA LEU A 159 -2.01 -9.29 3.19
C LEU A 159 -2.90 -10.45 3.65
N ALA A 160 -4.04 -10.19 4.28
CA ALA A 160 -4.97 -11.25 4.66
C ALA A 160 -5.43 -12.06 3.43
N PRO A 161 -5.62 -13.39 3.54
CA PRO A 161 -5.77 -14.29 2.39
C PRO A 161 -6.88 -13.93 1.40
N ASN A 162 -7.97 -13.34 1.88
CA ASN A 162 -9.13 -12.98 1.05
C ASN A 162 -9.36 -11.47 0.93
N TYR A 163 -8.45 -10.64 1.45
CA TYR A 163 -8.62 -9.20 1.43
C TYR A 163 -8.16 -8.64 0.08
N GLY A 164 -9.06 -7.92 -0.61
CA GLY A 164 -8.78 -7.36 -1.94
C GLY A 164 -8.77 -8.37 -3.09
N LYS A 165 -9.16 -9.63 -2.89
CA LYS A 165 -9.46 -10.53 -4.00
C LYS A 165 -10.85 -10.20 -4.54
N ARG A 166 -10.91 -9.86 -5.83
CA ARG A 166 -12.19 -9.84 -6.55
C ARG A 166 -12.68 -11.29 -6.65
N GLU A 167 -13.90 -11.57 -6.20
CA GLU A 167 -14.62 -12.81 -6.51
C GLU A 167 -15.02 -12.82 -7.98
#